data_1b9e99053e55f495d5c911747b69f2a5
#
_entry.id   1b9e99053e55f495d5c911747b69f2a5
#
_cell.length_a   1.000
_cell.length_b   1.000
_cell.length_c   1.000
_cell.angle_alpha   90.00
_cell.angle_beta   90.00
_cell.angle_gamma   90.00
#
_symmetry.space_group_name_H-M   'P 1'
#
loop_
_entity.id
_entity.type
_entity.pdbx_description
1 polymer ?
#
loop_
_entity_poly.entity_id
_entity_poly.type
_entity_poly.pdbx_seq_one_letter_code
_entity_poly.pdbx_strand_id
1 'polypeptide(L)'
;VAGTTNFLMTFKGSWHKLSGSYTLPFYLIGIIFYFTGSLQGTAEAFKFTNLIWHFTDFTVAHSHLTMYGIICFMLWGFIYTVVPRLTGKEPPQITVGAHFWLALIGLLFYTFPLMYGSTLRGLMWMEGAKSFIESVELMAPYWLWRAIGGSLMWLSHILFAYNFYVMVKKKVEIEIPSSPKDILNAKVELDNQEVTN
;
A
#
# COMPACT_ATOMS: atom_id res chain seq x y z
N VAL A 1 2.98 -13.52 13.62
CA VAL A 1 1.76 -14.37 13.57
C VAL A 1 0.60 -13.66 14.26
N ALA A 2 0.67 -13.30 15.56
CA ALA A 2 -0.45 -12.71 16.31
C ALA A 2 -1.02 -11.43 15.67
N GLY A 3 -0.17 -10.50 15.23
CA GLY A 3 -0.60 -9.27 14.55
C GLY A 3 -1.36 -9.55 13.25
N THR A 4 -0.84 -10.45 12.41
CA THR A 4 -1.52 -10.84 11.15
C THR A 4 -2.87 -11.48 11.44
N THR A 5 -2.94 -12.38 12.44
CA THR A 5 -4.20 -13.00 12.86
C THR A 5 -5.21 -11.93 13.30
N ASN A 6 -4.76 -10.97 14.10
CA ASN A 6 -5.61 -9.89 14.59
C ASN A 6 -6.19 -9.05 13.44
N PHE A 7 -5.36 -8.67 12.47
CA PHE A 7 -5.80 -7.95 11.28
C PHE A 7 -6.80 -8.76 10.44
N LEU A 8 -6.53 -10.05 10.19
CA LEU A 8 -7.42 -10.90 9.41
C LEU A 8 -8.76 -11.15 10.13
N MET A 9 -8.71 -11.29 11.47
CA MET A 9 -9.94 -11.45 12.26
C MET A 9 -10.82 -10.20 12.25
N THR A 10 -10.25 -9.01 12.02
CA THR A 10 -11.04 -7.77 11.84
C THR A 10 -11.90 -7.82 10.57
N PHE A 11 -11.50 -8.59 9.55
CA PHE A 11 -12.30 -8.82 8.34
C PHE A 11 -13.36 -9.92 8.49
N LYS A 12 -13.38 -10.65 9.62
CA LYS A 12 -14.35 -11.72 9.83
C LYS A 12 -15.79 -11.20 9.71
N GLY A 13 -16.56 -11.82 8.83
CA GLY A 13 -17.94 -11.42 8.53
C GLY A 13 -18.08 -10.28 7.50
N SER A 14 -16.97 -9.65 7.07
CA SER A 14 -16.98 -8.52 6.13
C SER A 14 -16.28 -8.78 4.81
N TRP A 15 -15.85 -10.00 4.54
CA TRP A 15 -15.13 -10.37 3.32
C TRP A 15 -15.89 -10.07 2.02
N HIS A 16 -17.23 -10.18 2.05
CA HIS A 16 -18.10 -9.86 0.92
C HIS A 16 -18.07 -8.37 0.53
N LYS A 17 -17.63 -7.48 1.43
CA LYS A 17 -17.52 -6.05 1.17
C LYS A 17 -16.25 -5.68 0.39
N LEU A 18 -15.32 -6.62 0.24
CA LEU A 18 -14.03 -6.36 -0.39
C LEU A 18 -14.19 -5.95 -1.87
N SER A 19 -15.09 -6.60 -2.60
CA SER A 19 -15.34 -6.32 -4.01
C SER A 19 -16.07 -4.99 -4.27
N GLY A 20 -16.84 -4.51 -3.29
CA GLY A 20 -17.59 -3.25 -3.38
C GLY A 20 -16.87 -2.04 -2.77
N SER A 21 -15.71 -2.24 -2.14
CA SER A 21 -14.98 -1.18 -1.45
C SER A 21 -13.70 -0.81 -2.20
N TYR A 22 -13.50 0.47 -2.43
CA TYR A 22 -12.24 0.98 -3.01
C TYR A 22 -11.11 1.14 -1.97
N THR A 23 -11.41 1.04 -0.66
CA THR A 23 -10.43 1.20 0.42
C THR A 23 -9.93 -0.14 1.00
N LEU A 24 -10.83 -1.14 1.13
CA LEU A 24 -10.49 -2.42 1.74
C LEU A 24 -9.37 -3.20 1.02
N PRO A 25 -9.23 -3.15 -0.32
CA PRO A 25 -8.10 -3.79 -1.01
C PRO A 25 -6.74 -3.28 -0.54
N PHE A 26 -6.59 -1.98 -0.24
CA PHE A 26 -5.35 -1.42 0.29
C PHE A 26 -4.97 -2.04 1.63
N TYR A 27 -5.92 -2.18 2.55
CA TYR A 27 -5.68 -2.82 3.84
C TYR A 27 -5.33 -4.30 3.68
N LEU A 28 -6.04 -5.02 2.81
CA LEU A 28 -5.77 -6.44 2.59
C LEU A 28 -4.35 -6.67 2.06
N ILE A 29 -3.94 -5.90 1.05
CA ILE A 29 -2.57 -5.97 0.50
C ILE A 29 -1.55 -5.59 1.56
N GLY A 30 -1.79 -4.53 2.34
CA GLY A 30 -0.93 -4.14 3.46
C GLY A 30 -0.77 -5.27 4.49
N ILE A 31 -1.82 -6.02 4.80
CA ILE A 31 -1.77 -7.18 5.72
C ILE A 31 -0.96 -8.33 5.11
N ILE A 32 -1.14 -8.62 3.83
CA ILE A 32 -0.35 -9.64 3.11
C ILE A 32 1.14 -9.29 3.15
N PHE A 33 1.48 -8.04 2.85
CA PHE A 33 2.87 -7.60 2.91
C PHE A 33 3.42 -7.52 4.34
N TYR A 34 2.57 -7.22 5.33
CA TYR A 34 2.96 -7.30 6.74
C TYR A 34 3.39 -8.73 7.12
N PHE A 35 2.63 -9.73 6.70
CA PHE A 35 2.97 -11.12 6.95
C PHE A 35 4.24 -11.55 6.20
N THR A 36 4.29 -11.31 4.89
CA THR A 36 5.42 -11.72 4.04
C THR A 36 6.71 -10.97 4.38
N GLY A 37 6.62 -9.65 4.62
CA GLY A 37 7.75 -8.83 5.02
C GLY A 37 8.31 -9.23 6.40
N SER A 38 7.43 -9.57 7.36
CA SER A 38 7.86 -10.07 8.67
C SER A 38 8.57 -11.42 8.57
N LEU A 39 8.09 -12.33 7.71
CA LEU A 39 8.77 -13.61 7.46
C LEU A 39 10.13 -13.39 6.80
N GLN A 40 10.23 -12.48 5.83
CA GLN A 40 11.50 -12.15 5.18
C GLN A 40 12.51 -11.56 6.16
N GLY A 41 12.12 -10.57 6.97
CA GLY A 41 13.00 -9.97 7.98
C GLY A 41 13.48 -11.01 9.02
N THR A 42 12.61 -11.96 9.38
CA THR A 42 13.03 -13.09 10.24
C THR A 42 14.01 -13.98 9.50
N ALA A 43 13.78 -14.27 8.22
CA ALA A 43 14.70 -15.07 7.41
C ALA A 43 16.07 -14.39 7.24
N GLU A 44 16.13 -13.06 7.05
CA GLU A 44 17.38 -12.30 6.99
C GLU A 44 18.18 -12.36 8.29
N ALA A 45 17.54 -12.61 9.43
CA ALA A 45 18.21 -12.72 10.72
C ALA A 45 18.93 -14.08 10.92
N PHE A 46 18.59 -15.12 10.18
CA PHE A 46 19.30 -16.40 10.27
C PHE A 46 20.70 -16.29 9.66
N LYS A 47 21.69 -16.84 10.34
CA LYS A 47 23.09 -16.78 9.91
C LYS A 47 23.31 -17.26 8.46
N PHE A 48 22.65 -18.35 8.07
CA PHE A 48 22.80 -18.93 6.73
C PHE A 48 22.29 -17.98 5.63
N THR A 49 21.08 -17.49 5.76
CA THR A 49 20.46 -16.58 4.78
C THR A 49 21.11 -15.19 4.81
N ASN A 50 21.51 -14.73 5.97
CA ASN A 50 22.23 -13.47 6.14
C ASN A 50 23.57 -13.49 5.37
N LEU A 51 24.31 -14.60 5.38
CA LEU A 51 25.54 -14.73 4.59
C LEU A 51 25.32 -14.53 3.08
N ILE A 52 24.14 -14.93 2.57
CA ILE A 52 23.80 -14.79 1.15
C ILE A 52 23.29 -13.38 0.84
N TRP A 53 22.40 -12.84 1.68
CA TRP A 53 21.65 -11.63 1.37
C TRP A 53 22.28 -10.35 1.88
N HIS A 54 23.12 -10.42 2.91
CA HIS A 54 23.79 -9.26 3.47
C HIS A 54 24.68 -8.57 2.44
N PHE A 55 24.64 -7.26 2.39
CA PHE A 55 25.30 -6.41 1.41
C PHE A 55 24.81 -6.55 -0.04
N THR A 56 23.76 -7.33 -0.30
CA THR A 56 23.10 -7.36 -1.61
C THR A 56 21.90 -6.42 -1.66
N ASP A 57 21.32 -6.24 -2.86
CA ASP A 57 20.07 -5.46 -3.03
C ASP A 57 18.83 -6.17 -2.48
N PHE A 58 18.97 -7.37 -1.86
CA PHE A 58 17.86 -8.07 -1.21
C PHE A 58 17.28 -7.24 -0.06
N THR A 59 18.12 -6.66 0.78
CA THR A 59 17.69 -5.78 1.88
C THR A 59 16.99 -4.51 1.35
N VAL A 60 17.43 -3.99 0.20
CA VAL A 60 16.75 -2.87 -0.46
C VAL A 60 15.34 -3.27 -0.91
N ALA A 61 15.18 -4.44 -1.50
CA ALA A 61 13.87 -4.97 -1.90
C ALA A 61 12.97 -5.23 -0.69
N HIS A 62 13.52 -5.84 0.37
CA HIS A 62 12.82 -6.05 1.65
C HIS A 62 12.34 -4.72 2.26
N SER A 63 13.20 -3.70 2.29
CA SER A 63 12.83 -2.37 2.80
C SER A 63 11.68 -1.74 2.02
N HIS A 64 11.66 -1.86 0.69
CA HIS A 64 10.54 -1.37 -0.12
C HIS A 64 9.27 -2.19 0.11
N LEU A 65 9.38 -3.51 0.27
CA LEU A 65 8.22 -4.34 0.60
C LEU A 65 7.59 -3.93 1.93
N THR A 66 8.41 -3.62 2.94
CA THR A 66 7.92 -3.22 4.26
C THR A 66 7.44 -1.77 4.28
N MET A 67 8.25 -0.82 3.83
CA MET A 67 7.89 0.60 3.90
C MET A 67 6.77 0.96 2.92
N TYR A 68 6.89 0.52 1.69
CA TYR A 68 5.87 0.82 0.68
C TYR A 68 4.69 -0.17 0.75
N GLY A 69 4.98 -1.48 0.77
CA GLY A 69 3.94 -2.51 0.74
C GLY A 69 3.10 -2.56 2.02
N ILE A 70 3.69 -2.33 3.19
CA ILE A 70 2.93 -2.31 4.46
C ILE A 70 2.46 -0.90 4.76
N ILE A 71 3.40 0.01 5.00
CA ILE A 71 3.08 1.33 5.59
C ILE A 71 2.29 2.18 4.61
N CYS A 72 2.74 2.32 3.35
CA CYS A 72 2.03 3.15 2.39
C CYS A 72 0.65 2.59 2.05
N PHE A 73 0.51 1.28 1.82
CA PHE A 73 -0.81 0.69 1.52
C PHE A 73 -1.79 0.87 2.69
N MET A 74 -1.36 0.64 3.93
CA MET A 74 -2.19 0.90 5.11
C MET A 74 -2.57 2.38 5.23
N LEU A 75 -1.59 3.28 5.01
CA LEU A 75 -1.80 4.72 5.10
C LEU A 75 -2.75 5.23 4.00
N TRP A 76 -2.62 4.76 2.76
CA TRP A 76 -3.55 5.12 1.69
C TRP A 76 -4.96 4.62 1.97
N GLY A 77 -5.12 3.38 2.44
CA GLY A 77 -6.41 2.88 2.90
C GLY A 77 -7.02 3.77 3.98
N PHE A 78 -6.22 4.19 4.95
CA PHE A 78 -6.63 5.12 6.00
C PHE A 78 -7.04 6.49 5.45
N ILE A 79 -6.22 7.11 4.59
CA ILE A 79 -6.51 8.42 3.99
C ILE A 79 -7.79 8.36 3.17
N TYR A 80 -7.95 7.37 2.28
CA TYR A 80 -9.17 7.18 1.49
C TYR A 80 -10.41 6.85 2.34
N THR A 81 -10.24 6.39 3.57
CA THR A 81 -11.36 6.13 4.49
C THR A 81 -11.73 7.37 5.29
N VAL A 82 -10.73 8.12 5.78
CA VAL A 82 -10.95 9.22 6.75
C VAL A 82 -11.23 10.54 6.05
N VAL A 83 -10.45 10.90 5.02
CA VAL A 83 -10.58 12.20 4.36
C VAL A 83 -11.97 12.43 3.74
N PRO A 84 -12.56 11.46 3.01
CA PRO A 84 -13.93 11.62 2.51
C PRO A 84 -14.97 11.84 3.61
N ARG A 85 -14.81 11.19 4.77
CA ARG A 85 -15.70 11.39 5.92
C ARG A 85 -15.59 12.77 6.55
N LEU A 86 -14.39 13.36 6.52
CA LEU A 86 -14.15 14.71 7.06
C LEU A 86 -14.58 15.81 6.08
N THR A 87 -14.44 15.56 4.78
CA THR A 87 -14.68 16.57 3.73
C THR A 87 -16.04 16.43 3.05
N GLY A 88 -16.76 15.33 3.29
CA GLY A 88 -17.99 14.99 2.58
C GLY A 88 -17.79 14.70 1.07
N LYS A 89 -16.57 14.44 0.62
CA LYS A 89 -16.24 14.30 -0.80
C LYS A 89 -15.40 13.06 -1.07
N GLU A 90 -15.94 12.19 -1.92
CA GLU A 90 -15.25 10.98 -2.36
C GLU A 90 -14.32 11.24 -3.55
N PRO A 91 -13.19 10.51 -3.66
CA PRO A 91 -12.32 10.56 -4.81
C PRO A 91 -12.95 9.82 -6.00
N PRO A 92 -12.56 10.12 -7.26
CA PRO A 92 -12.99 9.34 -8.41
C PRO A 92 -12.51 7.88 -8.28
N GLN A 93 -13.41 6.92 -8.27
CA GLN A 93 -13.09 5.51 -8.02
C GLN A 93 -12.14 4.92 -9.06
N ILE A 94 -12.24 5.36 -10.33
CA ILE A 94 -11.36 4.91 -11.43
C ILE A 94 -9.89 5.28 -11.11
N THR A 95 -9.64 6.51 -10.67
CA THR A 95 -8.28 6.98 -10.35
C THR A 95 -7.73 6.35 -9.07
N VAL A 96 -8.60 6.01 -8.10
CA VAL A 96 -8.22 5.22 -6.93
C VAL A 96 -7.84 3.80 -7.32
N GLY A 97 -8.62 3.17 -8.20
CA GLY A 97 -8.28 1.85 -8.75
C GLY A 97 -6.98 1.85 -9.55
N ALA A 98 -6.77 2.87 -10.39
CA ALA A 98 -5.51 3.02 -11.13
C ALA A 98 -4.31 3.23 -10.18
N HIS A 99 -4.46 4.07 -9.14
CA HIS A 99 -3.45 4.23 -8.09
C HIS A 99 -3.11 2.89 -7.44
N PHE A 100 -4.12 2.13 -7.02
CA PHE A 100 -3.94 0.82 -6.36
C PHE A 100 -3.14 -0.15 -7.24
N TRP A 101 -3.56 -0.33 -8.51
CA TRP A 101 -2.91 -1.29 -9.39
C TRP A 101 -1.51 -0.88 -9.80
N LEU A 102 -1.28 0.41 -10.10
CA LEU A 102 0.06 0.91 -10.42
C LEU A 102 1.00 0.76 -9.22
N ALA A 103 0.53 1.06 -8.00
CA ALA A 103 1.30 0.87 -6.79
C ALA A 103 1.65 -0.61 -6.56
N LEU A 104 0.68 -1.50 -6.68
CA LEU A 104 0.87 -2.93 -6.44
C LEU A 104 1.79 -3.56 -7.49
N ILE A 105 1.48 -3.39 -8.78
CA ILE A 105 2.28 -3.96 -9.87
C ILE A 105 3.70 -3.36 -9.86
N GLY A 106 3.82 -2.05 -9.63
CA GLY A 106 5.10 -1.38 -9.51
C GLY A 106 5.96 -1.97 -8.39
N LEU A 107 5.38 -2.19 -7.21
CA LEU A 107 6.08 -2.81 -6.09
C LEU A 107 6.51 -4.25 -6.39
N LEU A 108 5.65 -5.06 -7.02
CA LEU A 108 5.99 -6.44 -7.38
C LEU A 108 7.14 -6.48 -8.40
N PHE A 109 7.11 -5.62 -9.42
CA PHE A 109 8.19 -5.52 -10.41
C PHE A 109 9.50 -4.97 -9.82
N TYR A 110 9.40 -4.14 -8.80
CA TYR A 110 10.56 -3.64 -8.08
C TYR A 110 11.18 -4.73 -7.22
N THR A 111 10.38 -5.42 -6.41
CA THR A 111 10.88 -6.27 -5.32
C THR A 111 11.26 -7.68 -5.76
N PHE A 112 10.40 -8.39 -6.49
CA PHE A 112 10.65 -9.80 -6.81
C PHE A 112 11.90 -10.03 -7.68
N PRO A 113 12.06 -9.33 -8.82
CA PRO A 113 13.27 -9.50 -9.61
C PRO A 113 14.53 -9.15 -8.82
N LEU A 114 14.45 -8.07 -8.02
CA LEU A 114 15.59 -7.62 -7.23
C LEU A 114 15.99 -8.63 -6.16
N MET A 115 15.02 -9.26 -5.47
CA MET A 115 15.26 -10.33 -4.49
C MET A 115 15.91 -11.55 -5.15
N TYR A 116 15.39 -11.94 -6.31
CA TYR A 116 15.92 -13.09 -7.04
C TYR A 116 17.36 -12.84 -7.52
N GLY A 117 17.61 -11.73 -8.21
CA GLY A 117 18.95 -11.37 -8.68
C GLY A 117 19.95 -11.22 -7.53
N SER A 118 19.52 -10.62 -6.42
CA SER A 118 20.34 -10.46 -5.23
C SER A 118 20.71 -11.78 -4.56
N THR A 119 19.80 -12.76 -4.57
CA THR A 119 20.10 -14.10 -4.07
C THR A 119 21.15 -14.78 -4.95
N LEU A 120 21.02 -14.69 -6.28
CA LEU A 120 22.03 -15.22 -7.20
C LEU A 120 23.38 -14.55 -7.00
N ARG A 121 23.38 -13.22 -6.82
CA ARG A 121 24.60 -12.44 -6.57
C ARG A 121 25.28 -12.86 -5.26
N GLY A 122 24.52 -13.04 -4.20
CA GLY A 122 25.05 -13.50 -2.91
C GLY A 122 25.64 -14.90 -2.96
N LEU A 123 24.99 -15.83 -3.67
CA LEU A 123 25.53 -17.17 -3.91
C LEU A 123 26.83 -17.13 -4.73
N MET A 124 26.87 -16.31 -5.78
CA MET A 124 28.06 -16.11 -6.61
C MET A 124 29.25 -15.60 -5.78
N TRP A 125 29.01 -14.69 -4.83
CA TRP A 125 30.07 -14.21 -3.92
C TRP A 125 30.55 -15.29 -2.95
N MET A 126 29.65 -16.15 -2.49
CA MET A 126 30.03 -17.27 -1.62
C MET A 126 30.87 -18.34 -2.33
N GLU A 127 30.60 -18.58 -3.61
CA GLU A 127 31.40 -19.49 -4.43
C GLU A 127 32.82 -18.97 -4.65
N GLY A 128 33.01 -17.65 -4.71
CA GLY A 128 34.33 -17.01 -4.86
C GLY A 128 35.03 -17.28 -6.21
N ALA A 129 34.36 -17.94 -7.16
CA ALA A 129 34.94 -18.34 -8.44
C ALA A 129 34.91 -17.22 -9.49
N LYS A 130 34.07 -16.19 -9.29
CA LYS A 130 33.82 -15.12 -10.26
C LYS A 130 34.28 -13.75 -9.75
N SER A 131 34.61 -12.86 -10.66
CA SER A 131 35.03 -11.51 -10.33
C SER A 131 33.86 -10.66 -9.84
N PHE A 132 34.17 -9.58 -9.11
CA PHE A 132 33.15 -8.62 -8.65
C PHE A 132 32.39 -8.01 -9.83
N ILE A 133 33.06 -7.72 -10.95
CA ILE A 133 32.42 -7.10 -12.13
C ILE A 133 31.37 -8.02 -12.75
N GLU A 134 31.61 -9.33 -12.81
CA GLU A 134 30.62 -10.29 -13.30
C GLU A 134 29.37 -10.32 -12.41
N SER A 135 29.53 -10.06 -11.11
CA SER A 135 28.38 -9.94 -10.19
C SER A 135 27.56 -8.66 -10.43
N VAL A 136 28.19 -7.59 -10.93
CA VAL A 136 27.51 -6.36 -11.34
C VAL A 136 26.76 -6.58 -12.65
N GLU A 137 27.38 -7.23 -13.62
CA GLU A 137 26.75 -7.57 -14.90
C GLU A 137 25.52 -8.47 -14.70
N LEU A 138 25.61 -9.44 -13.80
CA LEU A 138 24.46 -10.29 -13.40
C LEU A 138 23.26 -9.44 -12.97
N MET A 139 23.49 -8.33 -12.26
CA MET A 139 22.41 -7.51 -11.71
C MET A 139 21.74 -6.58 -12.71
N ALA A 140 22.35 -6.31 -13.86
CA ALA A 140 21.85 -5.34 -14.84
C ALA A 140 20.36 -5.55 -15.24
N PRO A 141 19.88 -6.76 -15.61
CA PRO A 141 18.48 -6.96 -15.94
C PRO A 141 17.53 -6.76 -14.73
N TYR A 142 17.97 -7.06 -13.52
CA TYR A 142 17.17 -6.89 -12.30
C TYR A 142 17.06 -5.42 -11.90
N TRP A 143 18.10 -4.61 -12.13
CA TRP A 143 18.03 -3.17 -11.96
C TRP A 143 17.14 -2.50 -12.99
N LEU A 144 17.03 -3.05 -14.21
CA LEU A 144 16.05 -2.57 -15.19
C LEU A 144 14.63 -2.77 -14.67
N TRP A 145 14.31 -3.96 -14.14
CA TRP A 145 13.02 -4.23 -13.53
C TRP A 145 12.75 -3.31 -12.33
N ARG A 146 13.76 -3.04 -11.52
CA ARG A 146 13.68 -2.06 -10.44
C ARG A 146 13.31 -0.67 -10.95
N ALA A 147 13.92 -0.23 -12.04
CA ALA A 147 13.63 1.08 -12.65
C ALA A 147 12.20 1.14 -13.19
N ILE A 148 11.74 0.10 -13.90
CA ILE A 148 10.36 -0.01 -14.39
C ILE A 148 9.37 0.03 -13.22
N GLY A 149 9.57 -0.84 -12.23
CA GLY A 149 8.70 -0.90 -11.05
C GLY A 149 8.66 0.42 -10.28
N GLY A 150 9.83 1.03 -10.06
CA GLY A 150 9.94 2.35 -9.41
C GLY A 150 9.23 3.47 -10.17
N SER A 151 9.27 3.46 -11.50
CA SER A 151 8.53 4.41 -12.34
C SER A 151 7.02 4.26 -12.20
N LEU A 152 6.51 3.03 -12.15
CA LEU A 152 5.09 2.75 -11.90
C LEU A 152 4.67 3.19 -10.49
N MET A 153 5.51 2.93 -9.48
CA MET A 153 5.29 3.39 -8.11
C MET A 153 5.25 4.92 -8.05
N TRP A 154 6.15 5.60 -8.74
CA TRP A 154 6.18 7.07 -8.80
C TRP A 154 4.91 7.62 -9.46
N LEU A 155 4.48 7.03 -10.59
CA LEU A 155 3.25 7.43 -11.28
C LEU A 155 2.00 7.22 -10.39
N SER A 156 2.01 6.16 -9.56
CA SER A 156 0.93 5.92 -8.60
C SER A 156 0.80 7.05 -7.57
N HIS A 157 1.92 7.64 -7.12
CA HIS A 157 1.91 8.78 -6.20
C HIS A 157 1.33 10.04 -6.83
N ILE A 158 1.52 10.25 -8.14
CA ILE A 158 0.88 11.37 -8.86
C ILE A 158 -0.64 11.21 -8.83
N LEU A 159 -1.14 9.99 -9.07
CA LEU A 159 -2.58 9.70 -8.98
C LEU A 159 -3.09 9.86 -7.55
N PHE A 160 -2.32 9.43 -6.56
CA PHE A 160 -2.66 9.65 -5.15
C PHE A 160 -2.77 11.14 -4.82
N ALA A 161 -1.78 11.94 -5.23
CA ALA A 161 -1.78 13.39 -5.02
C ALA A 161 -3.00 14.06 -5.70
N TYR A 162 -3.34 13.65 -6.91
CA TYR A 162 -4.55 14.10 -7.60
C TYR A 162 -5.81 13.74 -6.82
N ASN A 163 -5.96 12.48 -6.41
CA ASN A 163 -7.12 12.03 -5.62
C ASN A 163 -7.26 12.81 -4.31
N PHE A 164 -6.14 12.99 -3.61
CA PHE A 164 -6.09 13.77 -2.36
C PHE A 164 -6.52 15.22 -2.60
N TYR A 165 -5.97 15.86 -3.63
CA TYR A 165 -6.35 17.22 -4.01
C TYR A 165 -7.86 17.34 -4.30
N VAL A 166 -8.42 16.37 -5.03
CA VAL A 166 -9.86 16.34 -5.33
C VAL A 166 -10.70 16.23 -4.06
N MET A 167 -10.27 15.41 -3.08
CA MET A 167 -10.97 15.25 -1.80
C MET A 167 -10.94 16.51 -0.93
N VAL A 168 -9.86 17.29 -0.98
CA VAL A 168 -9.65 18.44 -0.06
C VAL A 168 -10.12 19.76 -0.69
N LYS A 169 -10.16 19.89 -2.02
CA LYS A 169 -10.38 21.18 -2.72
C LYS A 169 -11.71 21.87 -2.43
N LYS A 170 -12.78 21.14 -2.06
CA LYS A 170 -14.09 21.74 -1.80
C LYS A 170 -14.21 22.13 -0.32
N LYS A 171 -14.35 23.42 -0.03
CA LYS A 171 -14.88 23.84 1.27
C LYS A 171 -16.28 23.21 1.38
N VAL A 172 -16.50 22.41 2.41
CA VAL A 172 -17.83 22.11 2.87
C VAL A 172 -18.33 23.44 3.42
N GLU A 173 -19.25 24.11 2.74
CA GLU A 173 -20.10 25.08 3.39
C GLU A 173 -20.96 24.25 4.36
N ILE A 174 -20.52 24.16 5.58
CA ILE A 174 -21.37 23.76 6.69
C ILE A 174 -22.29 24.96 6.83
N GLU A 175 -23.49 24.90 6.28
CA GLU A 175 -24.58 25.78 6.69
C GLU A 175 -24.78 25.51 8.18
N ILE A 176 -24.10 26.30 9.01
CA ILE A 176 -24.38 26.34 10.43
C ILE A 176 -25.77 26.97 10.51
N PRO A 177 -26.79 26.24 10.97
CA PRO A 177 -28.13 26.81 11.10
C PRO A 177 -28.04 28.11 11.87
N SER A 178 -28.42 29.18 11.25
CA SER A 178 -28.23 30.56 11.79
C SER A 178 -29.21 30.89 12.93
N SER A 179 -30.18 30.01 13.13
CA SER A 179 -31.18 30.20 14.20
C SER A 179 -31.56 28.89 14.91
N PRO A 180 -32.02 28.92 16.15
CA PRO A 180 -32.55 27.75 16.85
C PRO A 180 -33.73 27.07 16.13
N LYS A 181 -34.49 27.83 15.32
CA LYS A 181 -35.61 27.32 14.51
C LYS A 181 -35.11 26.43 13.35
N ASP A 182 -33.98 26.78 12.73
CA ASP A 182 -33.38 26.02 11.63
C ASP A 182 -32.85 24.66 12.13
N ILE A 183 -32.32 24.64 13.36
CA ILE A 183 -31.88 23.40 14.03
C ILE A 183 -33.08 22.48 14.31
N LEU A 184 -34.19 23.05 14.75
CA LEU A 184 -35.40 22.28 15.05
C LEU A 184 -36.03 21.71 13.78
N ASN A 185 -36.08 22.50 12.71
CA ASN A 185 -36.59 22.05 11.42
C ASN A 185 -35.75 20.94 10.79
N ALA A 186 -34.41 21.09 10.82
CA ALA A 186 -33.49 20.04 10.33
C ALA A 186 -33.65 18.73 11.12
N LYS A 187 -33.89 18.80 12.42
CA LYS A 187 -34.14 17.63 13.26
C LYS A 187 -35.48 16.94 12.93
N VAL A 188 -36.53 17.71 12.66
CA VAL A 188 -37.84 17.19 12.25
C VAL A 188 -37.78 16.51 10.87
N GLU A 189 -36.99 17.06 9.92
CA GLU A 189 -36.77 16.46 8.61
C GLU A 189 -36.02 15.12 8.70
N LEU A 190 -35.02 15.02 9.57
CA LEU A 190 -34.28 13.75 9.82
C LEU A 190 -35.17 12.70 10.44
N ASP A 191 -35.96 13.05 11.47
CA ASP A 191 -36.89 12.14 12.11
C ASP A 191 -37.99 11.64 11.14
N ASN A 192 -38.44 12.47 10.21
CA ASN A 192 -39.41 12.08 9.19
C ASN A 192 -38.80 11.16 8.12
N GLN A 193 -37.50 11.28 7.81
CA GLN A 193 -36.83 10.39 6.87
C GLN A 193 -36.56 8.99 7.47
N GLU A 194 -36.33 8.91 8.79
CA GLU A 194 -36.18 7.62 9.48
C GLU A 194 -37.52 6.84 9.62
N VAL A 195 -38.64 7.53 9.62
CA VAL A 195 -39.97 6.91 9.71
C VAL A 195 -40.48 6.39 8.35
N THR A 196 -39.91 6.86 7.24
CA THR A 196 -40.31 6.51 5.86
C THR A 196 -39.42 5.45 5.19
N ASN A 197 -38.36 4.99 5.85
CA ASN A 197 -37.45 3.91 5.43
C ASN A 197 -37.64 2.67 6.33
#